data_68d1fb27f5bddbdc5458da6ec5d5af08
#
_entry.id   68d1fb27f5bddbdc5458da6ec5d5af08
#
_cell.length_a   1.000
_cell.length_b   1.000
_cell.length_c   1.000
_cell.angle_alpha   90.00
_cell.angle_beta   90.00
_cell.angle_gamma   90.00
#
_symmetry.space_group_name_H-M   'P 1'
#
loop_
_entity.id
_entity.type
_entity.pdbx_description
1 polymer ?
#
loop_
_entity_poly.entity_id
_entity_poly.type
_entity_poly.pdbx_seq_one_letter_code
_entity_poly.pdbx_strand_id
1 'polypeptide(L)'
;EYTQYPEIDTVTFNFSEPKEISFTAMGREDPWAVVSKKGDPSSIEYTIPSPTAEELKAHCGGTVTGDKWEAPVSTPTIIKTIKLQSSPYNGKYTEYVFVKASIAGRLSQAPGKEETDLLLVKATIMTPVSAAGVRSAPYCREVKPVTAPVPPSES
;
A
#
# COMPACT_ATOMS: atom_id res chain seq x y z
N GLU A 1 8.97 13.59 -3.67
CA GLU A 1 9.84 12.66 -4.40
C GLU A 1 9.50 11.23 -4.01
N TYR A 2 9.30 10.34 -5.00
CA TYR A 2 9.00 8.94 -4.76
C TYR A 2 10.24 8.08 -4.93
N THR A 3 10.47 7.15 -4.01
CA THR A 3 11.46 6.10 -4.19
C THR A 3 10.81 4.93 -4.90
N GLN A 4 11.40 4.49 -6.00
CA GLN A 4 10.89 3.37 -6.79
C GLN A 4 11.50 2.05 -6.30
N TYR A 5 10.66 1.05 -6.12
CA TYR A 5 11.06 -0.32 -5.79
C TYR A 5 10.64 -1.24 -6.95
N PRO A 6 11.52 -1.52 -7.90
CA PRO A 6 11.19 -2.29 -9.10
C PRO A 6 11.01 -3.79 -8.83
N GLU A 7 11.55 -4.31 -7.75
CA GLU A 7 11.58 -5.73 -7.43
C GLU A 7 10.53 -6.15 -6.39
N ILE A 8 9.29 -5.68 -6.58
CA ILE A 8 8.17 -6.17 -5.78
C ILE A 8 7.64 -7.45 -6.39
N ASP A 9 7.63 -8.52 -5.60
CA ASP A 9 7.21 -9.84 -6.06
C ASP A 9 5.68 -9.96 -6.16
N THR A 10 4.99 -9.76 -5.06
CA THR A 10 3.54 -9.94 -5.01
C THR A 10 2.87 -8.81 -4.26
N VAL A 11 1.78 -8.28 -4.83
CA VAL A 11 0.93 -7.28 -4.17
C VAL A 11 -0.45 -7.88 -3.95
N THR A 12 -0.92 -7.84 -2.72
CA THR A 12 -2.26 -8.32 -2.35
C THR A 12 -3.07 -7.17 -1.75
N PHE A 13 -4.29 -6.99 -2.25
CA PHE A 13 -5.25 -6.05 -1.68
C PHE A 13 -6.15 -6.76 -0.69
N ASN A 14 -6.21 -6.24 0.53
CA ASN A 14 -7.12 -6.67 1.58
C ASN A 14 -8.11 -5.52 1.85
N PHE A 15 -8.97 -5.24 0.88
CA PHE A 15 -10.01 -4.24 1.03
C PHE A 15 -11.19 -4.80 1.80
N SER A 16 -11.62 -4.07 2.82
CA SER A 16 -12.76 -4.47 3.62
C SER A 16 -14.07 -4.18 2.89
N GLU A 17 -15.04 -5.08 3.05
CA GLU A 17 -16.40 -4.87 2.59
C GLU A 17 -17.16 -3.93 3.54
N PRO A 18 -18.07 -3.10 3.01
CA PRO A 18 -18.97 -2.34 3.87
C PRO A 18 -19.82 -3.27 4.72
N LYS A 19 -19.99 -2.93 6.00
CA LYS A 19 -20.92 -3.64 6.89
C LYS A 19 -22.32 -3.06 6.73
N GLU A 20 -23.30 -3.93 6.55
CA GLU A 20 -24.70 -3.55 6.46
C GLU A 20 -25.39 -3.74 7.80
N ILE A 21 -26.18 -2.76 8.19
CA ILE A 21 -27.05 -2.82 9.36
C ILE A 21 -28.48 -2.78 8.84
N SER A 22 -29.22 -3.86 9.08
CA SER A 22 -30.62 -3.97 8.68
C SER A 22 -31.53 -3.69 9.87
N PHE A 23 -32.55 -2.88 9.65
CA PHE A 23 -33.61 -2.60 10.62
C PHE A 23 -34.89 -3.31 10.20
N THR A 24 -35.34 -4.21 11.04
CA THR A 24 -36.56 -4.98 10.78
C THR A 24 -37.64 -4.62 11.80
N ALA A 25 -38.82 -4.27 11.33
CA ALA A 25 -39.95 -3.98 12.20
C ALA A 25 -40.58 -5.28 12.72
N MET A 26 -41.11 -5.24 13.92
CA MET A 26 -41.77 -6.38 14.52
C MET A 26 -42.94 -6.83 13.64
N GLY A 27 -43.00 -8.13 13.32
CA GLY A 27 -44.02 -8.75 12.46
C GLY A 27 -43.74 -8.66 10.95
N ARG A 28 -42.56 -8.23 10.54
CA ARG A 28 -42.10 -8.26 9.14
C ARG A 28 -40.88 -9.16 9.01
N GLU A 29 -40.80 -9.91 7.92
CA GLU A 29 -39.66 -10.74 7.60
C GLU A 29 -38.55 -9.93 6.88
N ASP A 30 -38.97 -8.92 6.10
CA ASP A 30 -38.05 -8.08 5.35
C ASP A 30 -37.62 -6.84 6.15
N PRO A 31 -36.33 -6.41 6.03
CA PRO A 31 -35.89 -5.17 6.64
C PRO A 31 -36.57 -3.97 5.99
N TRP A 32 -37.02 -3.02 6.79
CA TRP A 32 -37.57 -1.75 6.29
C TRP A 32 -36.52 -0.72 5.93
N ALA A 33 -35.31 -0.85 6.46
CA ALA A 33 -34.16 -0.01 6.14
C ALA A 33 -32.85 -0.80 6.26
N VAL A 34 -31.94 -0.53 5.35
CA VAL A 34 -30.57 -1.07 5.37
C VAL A 34 -29.60 0.11 5.29
N VAL A 35 -28.68 0.20 6.23
CA VAL A 35 -27.67 1.24 6.27
C VAL A 35 -26.29 0.59 6.14
N SER A 36 -25.53 1.05 5.17
CA SER A 36 -24.15 0.63 5.00
C SER A 36 -23.20 1.42 5.91
N LYS A 37 -22.39 0.70 6.65
CA LYS A 37 -21.35 1.27 7.52
C LYS A 37 -19.97 0.86 7.02
N LYS A 38 -18.99 1.76 7.17
CA LYS A 38 -17.60 1.44 6.85
C LYS A 38 -17.15 0.20 7.63
N GLY A 39 -16.55 -0.76 6.92
CA GLY A 39 -15.94 -1.94 7.51
C GLY A 39 -14.60 -1.67 8.20
N ASP A 40 -13.85 -2.73 8.44
CA ASP A 40 -12.51 -2.63 9.02
C ASP A 40 -11.54 -1.89 8.08
N PRO A 41 -10.42 -1.34 8.58
CA PRO A 41 -9.45 -0.65 7.73
C PRO A 41 -8.93 -1.54 6.61
N SER A 42 -8.91 -1.01 5.39
CA SER A 42 -8.32 -1.69 4.24
C SER A 42 -6.81 -1.66 4.31
N SER A 43 -6.16 -2.68 3.79
CA SER A 43 -4.71 -2.77 3.76
C SER A 43 -4.19 -3.32 2.44
N ILE A 44 -2.90 -3.07 2.18
CA ILE A 44 -2.16 -3.64 1.07
C ILE A 44 -0.99 -4.40 1.67
N GLU A 45 -0.71 -5.58 1.13
CA GLU A 45 0.48 -6.35 1.48
C GLU A 45 1.34 -6.55 0.24
N TYR A 46 2.64 -6.39 0.38
CA TYR A 46 3.60 -6.70 -0.67
C TYR A 46 4.90 -7.22 -0.08
N THR A 47 5.65 -7.94 -0.88
CA THR A 47 6.94 -8.52 -0.51
C THR A 47 8.06 -7.95 -1.36
N ILE A 48 9.20 -7.70 -0.73
CA ILE A 48 10.43 -7.26 -1.38
C ILE A 48 11.47 -8.37 -1.17
N PRO A 49 11.90 -9.06 -2.22
CA PRO A 49 12.96 -10.06 -2.11
C PRO A 49 14.32 -9.39 -1.93
N SER A 50 15.17 -9.99 -1.12
CA SER A 50 16.53 -9.52 -0.86
C SER A 50 16.62 -8.00 -0.57
N PRO A 51 15.94 -7.50 0.49
CA PRO A 51 15.85 -6.08 0.75
C PRO A 51 17.21 -5.47 1.07
N THR A 52 17.44 -4.26 0.58
CA THR A 52 18.62 -3.47 0.96
C THR A 52 18.47 -2.88 2.37
N ALA A 53 19.58 -2.45 2.97
CA ALA A 53 19.55 -1.82 4.28
C ALA A 53 18.65 -0.55 4.31
N GLU A 54 18.65 0.24 3.24
CA GLU A 54 17.79 1.41 3.11
C GLU A 54 16.31 1.05 2.98
N GLU A 55 15.97 -0.01 2.27
CA GLU A 55 14.59 -0.51 2.18
C GLU A 55 14.09 -1.00 3.53
N LEU A 56 14.92 -1.72 4.28
CA LEU A 56 14.61 -2.14 5.65
C LEU A 56 14.37 -0.94 6.57
N LYS A 57 15.20 0.09 6.50
CA LYS A 57 15.01 1.32 7.25
C LYS A 57 13.71 2.04 6.87
N ALA A 58 13.38 2.10 5.58
CA ALA A 58 12.19 2.77 5.10
C ALA A 58 10.89 2.08 5.54
N HIS A 59 10.90 0.75 5.71
CA HIS A 59 9.70 -0.04 6.02
C HIS A 59 9.63 -0.53 7.47
N CYS A 60 10.77 -0.80 8.07
CA CYS A 60 10.85 -1.32 9.44
C CYS A 60 11.34 -0.28 10.46
N GLY A 61 11.92 0.81 9.99
CA GLY A 61 12.64 1.75 10.84
C GLY A 61 14.04 1.23 11.21
N GLY A 62 14.61 1.78 12.27
CA GLY A 62 15.96 1.43 12.69
C GLY A 62 17.04 2.35 12.11
N THR A 63 18.28 1.90 12.13
CA THR A 63 19.44 2.67 11.68
C THR A 63 20.24 1.90 10.64
N VAL A 64 20.84 2.63 9.71
CA VAL A 64 21.71 2.10 8.66
C VAL A 64 23.10 2.72 8.80
N THR A 65 24.12 1.85 8.80
CA THR A 65 25.53 2.26 8.77
C THR A 65 26.24 1.47 7.68
N GLY A 66 26.51 2.11 6.54
CA GLY A 66 26.99 1.41 5.35
C GLY A 66 25.97 0.38 4.85
N ASP A 67 26.37 -0.89 4.78
CA ASP A 67 25.50 -1.99 4.37
C ASP A 67 24.82 -2.69 5.57
N LYS A 68 25.05 -2.20 6.78
CA LYS A 68 24.49 -2.76 8.00
C LYS A 68 23.20 -2.06 8.38
N TRP A 69 22.14 -2.85 8.56
CA TRP A 69 20.89 -2.41 9.15
C TRP A 69 20.75 -2.95 10.58
N GLU A 70 20.35 -2.09 11.50
CA GLU A 70 20.04 -2.44 12.88
C GLU A 70 18.56 -2.20 13.16
N ALA A 71 17.89 -3.22 13.69
CA ALA A 71 16.48 -3.14 14.02
C ALA A 71 16.20 -2.06 15.07
N PRO A 72 15.04 -1.40 15.03
CA PRO A 72 14.66 -0.40 16.02
C PRO A 72 14.39 -1.05 17.37
N VAL A 73 14.70 -0.34 18.45
CA VAL A 73 14.42 -0.78 19.85
C VAL A 73 12.92 -0.78 20.13
N SER A 74 12.18 0.14 19.54
CA SER A 74 10.72 0.23 19.65
C SER A 74 10.08 0.27 18.27
N THR A 75 8.84 -0.20 18.16
CA THR A 75 8.10 -0.18 16.89
C THR A 75 7.81 1.25 16.47
N PRO A 76 8.39 1.73 15.35
CA PRO A 76 8.13 3.09 14.87
C PRO A 76 6.76 3.16 14.18
N THR A 77 6.18 4.35 14.17
CA THR A 77 5.03 4.66 13.33
C THR A 77 5.52 5.31 12.04
N ILE A 78 5.33 4.63 10.91
CA ILE A 78 5.76 5.11 9.60
C ILE A 78 4.51 5.39 8.76
N ILE A 79 4.33 6.64 8.35
CA ILE A 79 3.21 7.05 7.51
C ILE A 79 3.77 7.61 6.21
N LYS A 80 3.35 7.02 5.09
CA LYS A 80 3.82 7.43 3.75
C LYS A 80 2.70 7.35 2.72
N THR A 81 2.93 8.00 1.59
CA THR A 81 2.12 7.85 0.38
C THR A 81 2.67 6.70 -0.46
N ILE A 82 1.80 5.81 -0.89
CA ILE A 82 2.18 4.68 -1.74
C ILE A 82 1.55 4.84 -3.11
N LYS A 83 2.34 4.59 -4.14
CA LYS A 83 1.94 4.59 -5.53
C LYS A 83 2.27 3.23 -6.15
N LEU A 84 1.25 2.55 -6.64
CA LEU A 84 1.39 1.28 -7.35
C LEU A 84 1.13 1.49 -8.83
N GLN A 85 2.02 0.98 -9.66
CA GLN A 85 1.88 1.02 -11.11
C GLN A 85 1.92 -0.41 -11.66
N SER A 86 0.94 -0.75 -12.49
CA SER A 86 0.94 -2.03 -13.19
C SER A 86 1.91 -2.02 -14.38
N SER A 87 2.29 -3.20 -14.83
CA SER A 87 2.99 -3.33 -16.11
C SER A 87 2.11 -2.82 -17.26
N PRO A 88 2.69 -2.19 -18.29
CA PRO A 88 1.94 -1.71 -19.42
C PRO A 88 1.23 -2.84 -20.17
N TYR A 89 -0.01 -2.60 -20.57
CA TYR A 89 -0.82 -3.47 -21.42
C TYR A 89 -1.62 -2.63 -22.41
N ASN A 90 -1.58 -2.96 -23.69
CA ASN A 90 -2.23 -2.18 -24.75
C ASN A 90 -1.90 -0.68 -24.74
N GLY A 91 -0.64 -0.32 -24.47
CA GLY A 91 -0.19 1.07 -24.42
C GLY A 91 -0.72 1.86 -23.21
N LYS A 92 -1.28 1.20 -22.21
CA LYS A 92 -1.80 1.81 -20.99
C LYS A 92 -1.31 1.06 -19.75
N TYR A 93 -1.25 1.76 -18.64
CA TYR A 93 -0.98 1.17 -17.33
C TYR A 93 -1.97 1.71 -16.29
N THR A 94 -2.20 0.93 -15.25
CA THR A 94 -3.06 1.32 -14.14
C THR A 94 -2.20 1.83 -12.98
N GLU A 95 -2.58 2.96 -12.43
CA GLU A 95 -1.92 3.57 -11.28
C GLU A 95 -2.89 3.66 -10.10
N TYR A 96 -2.44 3.17 -8.94
CA TYR A 96 -3.13 3.34 -7.66
C TYR A 96 -2.30 4.29 -6.80
N VAL A 97 -2.94 5.28 -6.21
CA VAL A 97 -2.32 6.21 -5.26
C VAL A 97 -3.04 6.12 -3.93
N PHE A 98 -2.31 5.72 -2.90
CA PHE A 98 -2.77 5.69 -1.52
C PHE A 98 -2.12 6.86 -0.79
N VAL A 99 -2.90 7.91 -0.56
CA VAL A 99 -2.38 9.20 -0.09
C VAL A 99 -1.75 9.11 1.31
N LYS A 100 -2.37 8.32 2.17
CA LYS A 100 -1.89 8.14 3.54
C LYS A 100 -1.99 6.67 3.95
N ALA A 101 -0.85 6.05 4.19
CA ALA A 101 -0.77 4.66 4.63
C ALA A 101 0.19 4.51 5.80
N SER A 102 -0.22 3.75 6.80
CA SER A 102 0.64 3.33 7.91
C SER A 102 1.38 2.06 7.52
N ILE A 103 2.69 2.14 7.44
CA ILE A 103 3.55 1.07 6.95
C ILE A 103 4.12 0.29 8.13
N ALA A 104 3.97 -1.03 8.08
CA ALA A 104 4.60 -1.97 9.00
C ALA A 104 5.31 -3.05 8.19
N GLY A 105 6.62 -3.12 8.31
CA GLY A 105 7.45 -4.13 7.65
C GLY A 105 8.01 -5.14 8.64
N ARG A 106 8.21 -6.36 8.17
CA ARG A 106 8.90 -7.41 8.92
C ARG A 106 9.61 -8.38 7.98
N LEU A 107 10.73 -8.92 8.40
CA LEU A 107 11.35 -10.04 7.70
C LEU A 107 10.49 -11.28 7.91
N SER A 108 9.99 -11.85 6.83
CA SER A 108 9.07 -13.00 6.87
C SER A 108 9.70 -14.33 6.55
N GLN A 109 10.85 -14.31 5.87
CA GLN A 109 11.56 -15.52 5.46
C GLN A 109 13.06 -15.36 5.67
N ALA A 110 13.69 -16.38 6.23
CA ALA A 110 15.14 -16.44 6.35
C ALA A 110 15.79 -16.86 5.02
N PRO A 111 17.03 -16.42 4.73
CA PRO A 111 17.75 -16.86 3.54
C PRO A 111 18.04 -18.36 3.61
N GLY A 112 17.83 -19.05 2.50
CA GLY A 112 18.11 -20.48 2.32
C GLY A 112 19.16 -20.71 1.24
N LYS A 113 19.35 -21.96 0.85
CA LYS A 113 20.33 -22.31 -0.22
C LYS A 113 19.92 -21.80 -1.60
N GLU A 114 18.62 -21.79 -1.87
CA GLU A 114 18.04 -21.41 -3.16
C GLU A 114 17.02 -20.25 -3.02
N GLU A 115 16.87 -19.71 -1.82
CA GLU A 115 15.90 -18.68 -1.51
C GLU A 115 16.58 -17.50 -0.82
N THR A 116 16.10 -16.31 -1.13
CA THR A 116 16.54 -15.09 -0.45
C THR A 116 15.65 -14.80 0.76
N ASP A 117 16.11 -13.91 1.63
CA ASP A 117 15.25 -13.33 2.65
C ASP A 117 14.16 -12.45 2.01
N LEU A 118 13.01 -12.40 2.65
CA LEU A 118 11.87 -11.62 2.21
C LEU A 118 11.46 -10.58 3.26
N LEU A 119 11.24 -9.36 2.79
CA LEU A 119 10.61 -8.31 3.57
C LEU A 119 9.12 -8.26 3.24
N LEU A 120 8.27 -8.62 4.20
CA LEU A 120 6.82 -8.47 4.09
C LEU A 120 6.40 -7.12 4.64
N VAL A 121 5.72 -6.34 3.82
CA VAL A 121 5.20 -5.03 4.18
C VAL A 121 3.69 -5.04 4.16
N LYS A 122 3.09 -4.57 5.25
CA LYS A 122 1.66 -4.31 5.36
C LYS A 122 1.44 -2.80 5.48
N ALA A 123 0.70 -2.24 4.55
CA ALA A 123 0.32 -0.84 4.56
C ALA A 123 -1.18 -0.71 4.83
N THR A 124 -1.54 -0.15 5.97
CA THR A 124 -2.93 0.12 6.34
C THR A 124 -3.34 1.47 5.78
N ILE A 125 -4.40 1.47 4.97
CA ILE A 125 -4.90 2.66 4.30
C ILE A 125 -5.64 3.56 5.30
N MET A 126 -5.25 4.81 5.35
CA MET A 126 -5.85 5.83 6.21
C MET A 126 -6.54 6.90 5.36
N THR A 127 -7.62 7.47 5.90
CA THR A 127 -8.27 8.62 5.27
C THR A 127 -7.48 9.89 5.59
N PRO A 128 -7.00 10.64 4.58
CA PRO A 128 -6.33 11.90 4.81
C PRO A 128 -7.31 12.94 5.36
N VAL A 129 -6.87 13.71 6.33
CA VAL A 129 -7.64 14.79 6.93
C VAL A 129 -6.79 16.05 6.88
N SER A 130 -7.36 17.14 6.32
CA SER A 130 -6.68 18.44 6.28
C SER A 130 -6.60 19.07 7.67
N ALA A 131 -5.81 20.15 7.80
CA ALA A 131 -5.73 20.94 9.03
C ALA A 131 -7.09 21.54 9.44
N ALA A 132 -8.00 21.77 8.48
CA ALA A 132 -9.38 22.22 8.72
C ALA A 132 -10.36 21.09 9.04
N GLY A 133 -9.90 19.83 9.19
CA GLY A 133 -10.74 18.68 9.49
C GLY A 133 -11.49 18.10 8.29
N VAL A 134 -11.19 18.56 7.08
CA VAL A 134 -11.83 18.06 5.85
C VAL A 134 -11.19 16.76 5.43
N ARG A 135 -12.02 15.72 5.23
CA ARG A 135 -11.59 14.40 4.75
C ARG A 135 -11.51 14.38 3.23
N SER A 136 -10.49 13.75 2.69
CA SER A 136 -10.34 13.48 1.26
C SER A 136 -10.32 11.99 0.96
N ALA A 137 -10.39 11.63 -0.32
CA ALA A 137 -10.40 10.23 -0.73
C ALA A 137 -9.16 9.48 -0.23
N PRO A 138 -9.32 8.29 0.36
CA PRO A 138 -8.18 7.51 0.88
C PRO A 138 -7.27 6.99 -0.23
N TYR A 139 -7.82 6.69 -1.40
CA TYR A 139 -7.06 6.24 -2.56
C TYR A 139 -7.79 6.56 -3.87
N CYS A 140 -7.05 6.53 -4.96
CA CYS A 140 -7.61 6.63 -6.30
C CYS A 140 -6.99 5.60 -7.24
N ARG A 141 -7.72 5.29 -8.30
CA ARG A 141 -7.26 4.44 -9.40
C ARG A 141 -7.41 5.19 -10.71
N GLU A 142 -6.36 5.21 -11.50
CA GLU A 142 -6.35 5.89 -12.79
C GLU A 142 -5.70 5.00 -13.85
N VAL A 143 -6.23 5.02 -15.06
CA VAL A 143 -5.61 4.37 -16.22
C VAL A 143 -4.93 5.45 -17.04
N LYS A 144 -3.62 5.32 -17.23
CA LYS A 144 -2.79 6.30 -17.95
C LYS A 144 -2.22 5.71 -19.22
N PRO A 145 -2.11 6.49 -20.30
CA PRO A 145 -1.40 6.05 -21.50
C PRO A 145 0.11 6.00 -21.22
N VAL A 146 0.79 5.02 -21.80
CA VAL A 146 2.25 4.99 -21.80
C VAL A 146 2.70 6.10 -22.76
N THR A 147 3.36 7.12 -22.22
CA THR A 147 3.98 8.16 -23.04
C THR A 147 5.20 7.53 -23.74
N ALA A 148 5.15 7.39 -25.06
CA ALA A 148 6.32 6.99 -25.81
C ALA A 148 7.46 7.99 -25.51
N PRO A 149 8.71 7.51 -25.30
CA PRO A 149 9.83 8.42 -25.16
C PRO A 149 9.88 9.33 -26.40
N VAL A 150 9.87 10.63 -26.17
CA VAL A 150 10.05 11.62 -27.25
C VAL A 150 11.40 11.32 -27.89
N PRO A 151 11.46 10.97 -29.19
CA PRO A 151 12.76 10.78 -29.85
C PRO A 151 13.55 12.07 -29.71
N PRO A 152 14.88 12.00 -29.48
CA PRO A 152 15.71 13.18 -29.43
C PRO A 152 15.51 13.95 -30.73
N SER A 153 15.16 15.23 -30.62
CA SER A 153 15.07 16.10 -31.77
C SER A 153 16.44 16.13 -32.46
N GLU A 154 16.53 15.55 -33.65
CA GLU A 154 17.69 15.77 -34.50
C GLU A 154 17.76 17.26 -34.79
N SER A 155 18.77 17.87 -34.23
CA SER A 155 19.13 19.26 -34.51
C SER A 155 20.15 19.31 -35.67
#